data_00c373cfe7a11fc718e4f46629975f5a
#
_entry.id   00c373cfe7a11fc718e4f46629975f5a
#
_cell.length_a   1.000
_cell.length_b   1.000
_cell.length_c   1.000
_cell.angle_alpha   90.00
_cell.angle_beta   90.00
_cell.angle_gamma   90.00
#
_symmetry.space_group_name_H-M   'P 1'
#
loop_
_entity.id
_entity.type
_entity.pdbx_description
1 polymer ?
#
loop_
_entity_poly.entity_id
_entity_poly.type
_entity_poly.pdbx_seq_one_letter_code
_entity_poly.pdbx_strand_id
1 'polypeptide(L)'
;MNVYLAGDSIVQDYTDEEFIAGWGQYLPYYIASGNNVINYAKGGRSSRLFINEGRFDELDRHIGKGDYLLIEFCHNDDASKGYKTMFNRLVELGEPDEDGRYPVIPGERVSKDYIPEEYIHALMEDDSIKDKEAVIRSVEAVNNSYPGDTYYPYSKDATMGSYKWFIKQYIDMAREHSAIPVLVTAPARTQFTPDGKIEDGCGLHGGDNFSYIRAM
;
A
#
# COMPACT_ATOMS: atom_id res chain seq x y z
N MET A 1 15.62 5.34 -20.75
CA MET A 1 14.26 5.23 -20.20
C MET A 1 14.36 4.47 -18.88
N ASN A 2 13.72 4.98 -17.87
CA ASN A 2 13.66 4.30 -16.58
C ASN A 2 12.27 3.71 -16.35
N VAL A 3 12.22 2.60 -15.61
CA VAL A 3 11.00 1.96 -15.15
C VAL A 3 11.02 2.04 -13.62
N TYR A 4 10.17 2.88 -13.07
CA TYR A 4 10.01 3.05 -11.63
C TYR A 4 8.93 2.12 -11.10
N LEU A 5 9.17 1.53 -9.93
CA LEU A 5 8.21 0.64 -9.28
C LEU A 5 7.77 1.26 -7.95
N ALA A 6 6.45 1.40 -7.78
CA ALA A 6 5.81 1.75 -6.52
C ALA A 6 4.93 0.58 -6.09
N GLY A 7 5.16 0.05 -4.90
CA GLY A 7 4.44 -1.14 -4.45
C GLY A 7 4.84 -1.61 -3.06
N ASP A 8 4.38 -2.77 -2.72
CA ASP A 8 4.57 -3.39 -1.42
C ASP A 8 5.57 -4.57 -1.44
N SER A 9 5.40 -5.53 -0.53
CA SER A 9 6.26 -6.72 -0.39
C SER A 9 6.27 -7.62 -1.63
N ILE A 10 5.27 -7.56 -2.48
CA ILE A 10 5.19 -8.38 -3.69
C ILE A 10 6.09 -7.82 -4.79
N VAL A 11 6.39 -6.53 -4.73
CA VAL A 11 7.23 -5.81 -5.71
C VAL A 11 8.66 -5.61 -5.21
N GLN A 12 8.88 -5.56 -3.88
CA GLN A 12 10.15 -5.22 -3.23
C GLN A 12 11.31 -6.10 -3.69
N ASP A 13 12.52 -5.53 -3.70
CA ASP A 13 13.77 -6.29 -3.80
C ASP A 13 14.14 -6.87 -2.44
N TYR A 14 14.48 -8.15 -2.41
CA TYR A 14 14.91 -8.89 -1.21
C TYR A 14 16.34 -9.37 -1.36
N THR A 15 16.99 -9.62 -0.24
CA THR A 15 18.33 -10.19 -0.21
C THR A 15 18.30 -11.72 -0.38
N ASP A 16 19.41 -12.31 -0.76
CA ASP A 16 19.52 -13.76 -0.92
C ASP A 16 19.33 -14.54 0.40
N GLU A 17 19.39 -13.85 1.54
CA GLU A 17 19.16 -14.43 2.87
C GLU A 17 17.67 -14.52 3.24
N GLU A 18 16.81 -13.82 2.50
CA GLU A 18 15.36 -13.81 2.72
C GLU A 18 14.70 -14.90 1.86
N PHE A 19 13.81 -15.70 2.47
CA PHE A 19 13.11 -16.80 1.78
C PHE A 19 11.92 -16.34 0.94
N ILE A 20 11.86 -15.06 0.60
CA ILE A 20 10.81 -14.44 -0.21
C ILE A 20 11.43 -13.59 -1.32
N ALA A 21 10.68 -13.38 -2.37
CA ALA A 21 11.10 -12.55 -3.50
C ALA A 21 9.91 -11.74 -4.01
N GLY A 22 10.16 -10.47 -4.37
CA GLY A 22 9.21 -9.67 -5.10
C GLY A 22 9.47 -9.74 -6.60
N TRP A 23 8.43 -9.59 -7.40
CA TRP A 23 8.59 -9.64 -8.85
C TRP A 23 9.44 -8.47 -9.39
N GLY A 24 9.47 -7.35 -8.67
CA GLY A 24 10.24 -6.17 -9.07
C GLY A 24 11.72 -6.44 -9.20
N GLN A 25 12.31 -7.28 -8.33
CA GLN A 25 13.73 -7.64 -8.39
C GLN A 25 14.10 -8.45 -9.64
N TYR A 26 13.13 -9.11 -10.27
CA TYR A 26 13.34 -9.89 -11.49
C TYR A 26 13.01 -9.12 -12.77
N LEU A 27 12.28 -8.02 -12.67
CA LEU A 27 11.90 -7.22 -13.84
C LEU A 27 13.09 -6.79 -14.72
N PRO A 28 14.28 -6.46 -14.17
CA PRO A 28 15.45 -6.10 -14.99
C PRO A 28 15.85 -7.17 -16.01
N TYR A 29 15.54 -8.44 -15.76
CA TYR A 29 15.86 -9.53 -16.70
C TYR A 29 14.92 -9.61 -17.90
N TYR A 30 13.80 -8.91 -17.85
CA TYR A 30 12.72 -8.98 -18.86
C TYR A 30 12.53 -7.70 -19.64
N ILE A 31 13.22 -6.62 -19.28
CA ILE A 31 13.19 -5.36 -20.02
C ILE A 31 14.34 -5.29 -21.02
N ALA A 32 14.14 -4.51 -22.09
CA ALA A 32 15.17 -4.34 -23.10
C ALA A 32 16.44 -3.71 -22.52
N SER A 33 17.60 -4.13 -23.00
CA SER A 33 18.90 -3.61 -22.58
C SER A 33 18.98 -2.08 -22.80
N GLY A 34 19.68 -1.40 -21.89
CA GLY A 34 19.79 0.06 -21.91
C GLY A 34 18.66 0.80 -21.18
N ASN A 35 17.72 0.08 -20.58
CA ASN A 35 16.72 0.62 -19.66
C ASN A 35 17.07 0.25 -18.21
N ASN A 36 16.65 1.06 -17.27
CA ASN A 36 16.89 0.83 -15.83
C ASN A 36 15.58 0.54 -15.13
N VAL A 37 15.60 -0.39 -14.16
CA VAL A 37 14.53 -0.55 -13.18
C VAL A 37 14.96 0.10 -11.88
N ILE A 38 14.11 0.94 -11.31
CA ILE A 38 14.34 1.64 -10.05
C ILE A 38 13.20 1.29 -9.12
N ASN A 39 13.46 0.42 -8.15
CA ASN A 39 12.43 -0.15 -7.31
C ASN A 39 12.34 0.61 -5.98
N TYR A 40 11.25 1.36 -5.78
CA TYR A 40 10.92 2.05 -4.55
C TYR A 40 9.98 1.24 -3.63
N ALA A 41 9.53 0.07 -4.09
CA ALA A 41 8.60 -0.76 -3.33
C ALA A 41 9.17 -1.18 -1.98
N LYS A 42 8.30 -1.25 -0.98
CA LYS A 42 8.66 -1.63 0.39
C LYS A 42 7.57 -2.47 1.04
N GLY A 43 7.98 -3.58 1.63
CA GLY A 43 7.07 -4.50 2.31
C GLY A 43 6.24 -3.84 3.40
N GLY A 44 4.97 -4.22 3.49
CA GLY A 44 4.04 -3.66 4.46
C GLY A 44 3.41 -2.31 4.07
N ARG A 45 3.78 -1.73 2.94
CA ARG A 45 3.25 -0.42 2.52
C ARG A 45 1.97 -0.58 1.74
N SER A 46 0.98 0.23 2.10
CA SER A 46 -0.21 0.47 1.30
C SER A 46 0.01 1.65 0.36
N SER A 47 -0.92 1.87 -0.55
CA SER A 47 -0.92 3.05 -1.42
C SER A 47 -0.84 4.36 -0.63
N ARG A 48 -1.50 4.43 0.52
CA ARG A 48 -1.52 5.56 1.43
C ARG A 48 -0.23 5.69 2.23
N LEU A 49 0.22 4.61 2.89
CA LEU A 49 1.40 4.66 3.75
C LEU A 49 2.66 5.00 2.97
N PHE A 50 2.80 4.49 1.76
CA PHE A 50 3.91 4.82 0.86
C PHE A 50 4.01 6.33 0.58
N ILE A 51 2.85 7.01 0.43
CA ILE A 51 2.78 8.48 0.29
C ILE A 51 3.20 9.15 1.60
N ASN A 52 2.62 8.74 2.72
CA ASN A 52 2.83 9.38 4.02
C ASN A 52 4.27 9.24 4.54
N GLU A 53 4.98 8.17 4.19
CA GLU A 53 6.40 7.98 4.49
C GLU A 53 7.35 8.84 3.63
N GLY A 54 6.82 9.58 2.66
CA GLY A 54 7.63 10.40 1.75
C GLY A 54 8.30 9.60 0.61
N ARG A 55 8.00 8.32 0.44
CA ARG A 55 8.49 7.50 -0.69
C ARG A 55 7.94 7.96 -2.02
N PHE A 56 6.70 8.44 -2.00
CA PHE A 56 6.07 9.07 -3.14
C PHE A 56 6.83 10.35 -3.55
N ASP A 57 7.22 11.19 -2.59
CA ASP A 57 7.95 12.43 -2.87
C ASP A 57 9.36 12.16 -3.39
N GLU A 58 9.96 11.04 -2.97
CA GLU A 58 11.24 10.59 -3.51
C GLU A 58 11.10 10.17 -4.97
N LEU A 59 10.06 9.41 -5.29
CA LEU A 59 9.73 9.00 -6.65
C LEU A 59 9.42 10.21 -7.55
N ASP A 60 8.61 11.15 -7.06
CA ASP A 60 8.20 12.38 -7.74
C ASP A 60 9.41 13.24 -8.17
N ARG A 61 10.46 13.28 -7.32
CA ARG A 61 11.70 14.03 -7.64
C ARG A 61 12.54 13.43 -8.76
N HIS A 62 12.36 12.15 -9.08
CA HIS A 62 13.25 11.44 -10.00
C HIS A 62 12.61 11.01 -11.31
N ILE A 63 11.28 10.82 -11.31
CA ILE A 63 10.56 10.41 -12.51
C ILE A 63 10.52 11.53 -13.54
N GLY A 64 10.64 11.20 -14.81
CA GLY A 64 10.70 12.20 -15.88
C GLY A 64 10.01 11.75 -17.16
N LYS A 65 10.08 12.64 -18.13
CA LYS A 65 9.42 12.44 -19.43
C LYS A 65 9.87 11.15 -20.13
N GLY A 66 8.87 10.32 -20.47
CA GLY A 66 9.10 9.07 -21.20
C GLY A 66 9.49 7.89 -20.31
N ASP A 67 9.58 8.09 -19.00
CA ASP A 67 9.74 7.00 -18.05
C ASP A 67 8.40 6.29 -17.81
N TYR A 68 8.46 5.10 -17.24
CA TYR A 68 7.30 4.32 -16.84
C TYR A 68 7.21 4.28 -15.30
N LEU A 69 5.99 4.36 -14.78
CA LEU A 69 5.68 4.08 -13.37
C LEU A 69 4.74 2.88 -13.29
N LEU A 70 5.23 1.75 -12.80
CA LEU A 70 4.42 0.60 -12.47
C LEU A 70 3.94 0.72 -11.02
N ILE A 71 2.64 0.66 -10.82
CA ILE A 71 1.96 0.89 -9.53
C ILE A 71 1.24 -0.39 -9.14
N GLU A 72 1.66 -1.01 -8.02
CA GLU A 72 1.01 -2.21 -7.49
C GLU A 72 0.87 -2.10 -5.98
N PHE A 73 -0.34 -1.84 -5.52
CA PHE A 73 -0.74 -1.86 -4.12
C PHE A 73 -2.07 -2.60 -3.98
N CYS A 74 -2.31 -3.20 -2.85
CA CYS A 74 -3.60 -3.78 -2.49
C CYS A 74 -3.53 -4.54 -1.17
N HIS A 75 -2.51 -5.40 -0.99
CA HIS A 75 -2.44 -6.34 0.12
C HIS A 75 -2.42 -5.68 1.49
N ASN A 76 -1.86 -4.50 1.58
CA ASN A 76 -1.77 -3.74 2.81
C ASN A 76 -2.84 -2.64 2.91
N ASP A 77 -3.57 -2.38 1.84
CA ASP A 77 -4.66 -1.41 1.79
C ASP A 77 -5.95 -1.99 2.37
N ASP A 78 -6.13 -3.31 2.28
CA ASP A 78 -7.37 -4.01 2.62
C ASP A 78 -7.82 -3.74 4.07
N ALA A 79 -8.82 -2.86 4.18
CA ALA A 79 -9.43 -2.48 5.45
C ALA A 79 -10.41 -3.54 6.00
N SER A 80 -10.83 -4.51 5.19
CA SER A 80 -11.84 -5.51 5.57
C SER A 80 -11.41 -6.40 6.74
N LYS A 81 -10.12 -6.49 6.99
CA LYS A 81 -9.52 -7.38 8.00
C LYS A 81 -9.40 -6.81 9.39
N GLY A 82 -9.73 -5.54 9.57
CA GLY A 82 -9.71 -4.93 10.89
C GLY A 82 -8.40 -5.16 11.65
N TYR A 83 -7.27 -5.04 10.97
CA TYR A 83 -5.96 -5.05 11.65
C TYR A 83 -5.85 -3.85 12.56
N LYS A 84 -6.32 -4.00 13.79
CA LYS A 84 -6.31 -2.95 14.80
C LYS A 84 -4.92 -2.43 15.15
N THR A 85 -3.88 -3.07 14.66
CA THR A 85 -2.47 -2.71 14.91
C THR A 85 -1.77 -2.01 13.74
N MET A 86 -2.45 -1.79 12.61
CA MET A 86 -1.83 -1.27 11.39
C MET A 86 -2.72 -0.25 10.67
N PHE A 87 -3.40 0.58 11.45
CA PHE A 87 -4.38 1.57 10.96
C PHE A 87 -3.80 2.58 9.97
N ASN A 88 -2.51 2.89 10.10
CA ASN A 88 -1.82 3.83 9.25
C ASN A 88 -1.75 3.42 7.78
N ARG A 89 -1.95 2.14 7.48
CA ARG A 89 -1.89 1.63 6.11
C ARG A 89 -3.24 1.25 5.51
N LEU A 90 -4.28 1.08 6.33
CA LEU A 90 -5.59 0.68 5.83
C LEU A 90 -6.23 1.80 4.99
N VAL A 91 -6.87 1.40 3.90
CA VAL A 91 -7.54 2.31 2.97
C VAL A 91 -8.91 1.73 2.63
N GLU A 92 -9.95 2.55 2.67
CA GLU A 92 -11.29 2.13 2.31
C GLU A 92 -11.50 2.12 0.79
N LEU A 93 -12.34 1.22 0.33
CA LEU A 93 -12.81 1.24 -1.06
C LEU A 93 -13.94 2.25 -1.26
N GLY A 94 -14.77 2.44 -0.25
CA GLY A 94 -16.08 3.07 -0.36
C GLY A 94 -17.11 2.13 -0.99
N GLU A 95 -18.37 2.54 -0.98
CA GLU A 95 -19.44 1.78 -1.60
C GLU A 95 -19.43 1.98 -3.13
N PRO A 96 -19.52 0.91 -3.93
CA PRO A 96 -19.60 1.05 -5.37
C PRO A 96 -20.93 1.66 -5.80
N ASP A 97 -20.92 2.35 -6.94
CA ASP A 97 -22.14 2.85 -7.60
C ASP A 97 -22.96 1.72 -8.25
N GLU A 98 -24.08 2.08 -8.90
CA GLU A 98 -24.97 1.13 -9.58
C GLU A 98 -24.28 0.36 -10.73
N ASP A 99 -23.22 0.92 -11.30
CA ASP A 99 -22.37 0.27 -12.30
C ASP A 99 -21.23 -0.58 -11.69
N GLY A 100 -21.15 -0.66 -10.37
CA GLY A 100 -20.09 -1.35 -9.64
C GLY A 100 -18.77 -0.60 -9.60
N ARG A 101 -18.76 0.70 -9.86
CA ARG A 101 -17.55 1.54 -9.84
C ARG A 101 -17.35 2.12 -8.46
N TYR A 102 -16.16 1.97 -7.93
CA TYR A 102 -15.78 2.53 -6.64
C TYR A 102 -15.54 4.04 -6.71
N PRO A 103 -15.90 4.79 -5.68
CA PRO A 103 -15.78 6.25 -5.68
C PRO A 103 -14.32 6.70 -5.55
N VAL A 104 -14.05 7.92 -6.02
CA VAL A 104 -12.86 8.67 -5.68
C VAL A 104 -13.24 9.61 -4.53
N ILE A 105 -13.03 9.17 -3.29
CA ILE A 105 -13.29 9.99 -2.10
C ILE A 105 -11.98 10.72 -1.77
N PRO A 106 -11.96 12.07 -1.84
CA PRO A 106 -10.75 12.83 -1.53
C PRO A 106 -10.22 12.54 -0.15
N GLY A 107 -8.90 12.41 -0.05
CA GLY A 107 -8.18 12.23 1.19
C GLY A 107 -7.17 13.35 1.41
N GLU A 108 -6.41 13.23 2.46
CA GLU A 108 -5.32 14.15 2.76
C GLU A 108 -3.98 13.40 2.77
N ARG A 109 -2.97 14.07 2.21
CA ARG A 109 -1.58 13.68 2.43
C ARG A 109 -1.15 14.25 3.77
N VAL A 110 -0.55 13.41 4.55
CA VAL A 110 -0.23 13.80 5.89
C VAL A 110 1.26 13.97 6.07
N SER A 111 1.60 15.06 6.79
CA SER A 111 2.96 15.30 7.24
C SER A 111 3.41 14.18 8.19
N LYS A 112 4.60 13.64 7.95
CA LYS A 112 5.19 12.58 8.77
C LYS A 112 5.54 13.00 10.20
N ASP A 113 5.35 14.26 10.54
CA ASP A 113 5.66 14.79 11.87
C ASP A 113 4.41 14.90 12.77
N TYR A 114 3.26 14.45 12.27
CA TYR A 114 2.00 14.60 12.99
C TYR A 114 1.52 13.27 13.60
N ILE A 115 1.55 13.19 14.93
CA ILE A 115 0.91 12.11 15.71
C ILE A 115 -0.20 12.77 16.54
N PRO A 116 -1.49 12.57 16.20
CA PRO A 116 -2.57 13.11 17.02
C PRO A 116 -2.58 12.41 18.38
N GLU A 117 -2.53 13.19 19.47
CA GLU A 117 -2.73 12.65 20.84
C GLU A 117 -4.05 11.89 20.98
N GLU A 118 -5.07 12.33 20.26
CA GLU A 118 -6.40 11.71 20.23
C GLU A 118 -6.36 10.25 19.78
N TYR A 119 -5.37 9.88 18.99
CA TYR A 119 -5.22 8.50 18.51
C TYR A 119 -4.79 7.53 19.63
N ILE A 120 -3.82 7.93 20.44
CA ILE A 120 -3.40 7.12 21.58
C ILE A 120 -4.56 7.01 22.56
N HIS A 121 -5.31 8.10 22.77
CA HIS A 121 -6.54 8.10 23.57
C HIS A 121 -7.59 7.14 23.01
N ALA A 122 -7.89 7.20 21.72
CA ALA A 122 -8.86 6.31 21.08
C ALA A 122 -8.46 4.82 21.18
N LEU A 123 -7.17 4.52 21.07
CA LEU A 123 -6.65 3.16 21.30
C LEU A 123 -6.79 2.71 22.75
N MET A 124 -6.58 3.62 23.70
CA MET A 124 -6.70 3.33 25.13
C MET A 124 -8.15 3.13 25.56
N GLU A 125 -9.11 3.74 24.88
CA GLU A 125 -10.54 3.62 25.14
C GLU A 125 -11.20 2.44 24.41
N ASP A 126 -10.56 1.86 23.39
CA ASP A 126 -11.12 0.70 22.66
C ASP A 126 -11.04 -0.59 23.49
N ASP A 127 -12.16 -0.98 24.09
CA ASP A 127 -12.29 -2.20 24.90
C ASP A 127 -12.10 -3.51 24.12
N SER A 128 -12.14 -3.46 22.81
CA SER A 128 -11.86 -4.63 21.97
C SER A 128 -10.38 -4.97 21.86
N ILE A 129 -9.50 -4.04 22.25
CA ILE A 129 -8.05 -4.21 22.29
C ILE A 129 -7.66 -4.80 23.65
N LYS A 130 -7.30 -6.08 23.68
CA LYS A 130 -6.97 -6.79 24.93
C LYS A 130 -5.60 -6.40 25.50
N ASP A 131 -4.63 -6.12 24.65
CA ASP A 131 -3.27 -5.70 25.05
C ASP A 131 -2.95 -4.35 24.39
N LYS A 132 -3.44 -3.30 25.04
CA LYS A 132 -3.27 -1.92 24.58
C LYS A 132 -1.81 -1.50 24.57
N GLU A 133 -1.02 -1.96 25.54
CA GLU A 133 0.41 -1.66 25.58
C GLU A 133 1.19 -2.33 24.46
N ALA A 134 0.84 -3.56 24.08
CA ALA A 134 1.47 -4.23 22.94
C ALA A 134 1.17 -3.49 21.63
N VAL A 135 -0.05 -2.98 21.49
CA VAL A 135 -0.43 -2.17 20.32
C VAL A 135 0.40 -0.89 20.27
N ILE A 136 0.50 -0.15 21.37
CA ILE A 136 1.30 1.09 21.45
C ILE A 136 2.78 0.79 21.17
N ARG A 137 3.36 -0.24 21.78
CA ARG A 137 4.75 -0.65 21.48
C ARG A 137 4.95 -1.02 20.02
N SER A 138 3.98 -1.68 19.40
CA SER A 138 4.00 -2.03 17.99
C SER A 138 3.97 -0.78 17.09
N VAL A 139 3.13 0.19 17.47
CA VAL A 139 3.03 1.50 16.86
C VAL A 139 4.37 2.24 16.95
N GLU A 140 4.95 2.33 18.13
CA GLU A 140 6.24 2.97 18.39
C GLU A 140 7.40 2.26 17.69
N ALA A 141 7.39 0.92 17.65
CA ALA A 141 8.43 0.13 17.00
C ALA A 141 8.46 0.38 15.49
N VAL A 142 7.31 0.51 14.84
CA VAL A 142 7.24 0.87 13.41
C VAL A 142 7.70 2.30 13.19
N ASN A 143 7.34 3.24 14.05
CA ASN A 143 7.84 4.62 13.99
C ASN A 143 9.37 4.67 14.11
N ASN A 144 9.94 3.91 15.05
CA ASN A 144 11.38 3.87 15.27
C ASN A 144 12.13 3.14 14.15
N SER A 145 11.50 2.17 13.50
CA SER A 145 12.11 1.42 12.38
C SER A 145 12.20 2.23 11.10
N TYR A 146 11.39 3.27 10.97
CA TYR A 146 11.34 4.14 9.80
C TYR A 146 11.38 5.61 10.28
N PRO A 147 12.57 6.15 10.54
CA PRO A 147 12.73 7.53 10.95
C PRO A 147 12.02 8.46 9.99
N GLY A 148 11.04 9.18 10.49
CA GLY A 148 10.18 10.05 9.71
C GLY A 148 8.87 9.42 9.21
N ASP A 149 8.57 8.17 9.55
CA ASP A 149 7.25 7.59 9.35
C ASP A 149 6.27 8.19 10.36
N THR A 150 5.13 8.63 9.87
CA THR A 150 4.07 9.17 10.71
C THR A 150 2.95 8.16 10.84
N TYR A 151 2.44 8.02 12.03
CA TYR A 151 1.23 7.28 12.30
C TYR A 151 0.01 8.08 11.94
N TYR A 152 -0.90 7.39 11.27
CA TYR A 152 -2.21 7.90 10.98
C TYR A 152 -3.26 7.12 11.73
N PRO A 153 -4.09 7.78 12.53
CA PRO A 153 -5.27 7.13 13.04
C PRO A 153 -6.20 6.78 11.88
N TYR A 154 -6.59 5.52 11.81
CA TYR A 154 -7.79 5.15 11.11
C TYR A 154 -8.97 5.59 11.99
N SER A 155 -9.62 6.67 11.62
CA SER A 155 -10.92 7.02 12.17
C SER A 155 -11.99 6.56 11.20
N LYS A 156 -12.96 5.79 11.68
CA LYS A 156 -14.14 5.42 10.88
C LYS A 156 -14.91 6.65 10.37
N ASP A 157 -14.73 7.77 11.05
CA ASP A 157 -15.42 9.02 10.77
C ASP A 157 -14.56 10.01 9.97
N ALA A 158 -13.27 9.76 9.83
CA ALA A 158 -12.40 10.59 9.01
C ALA A 158 -12.33 10.05 7.59
N THR A 159 -12.74 10.85 6.63
CA THR A 159 -12.51 10.61 5.20
C THR A 159 -11.02 10.71 4.93
N MET A 160 -10.30 9.62 5.17
CA MET A 160 -8.86 9.53 4.88
C MET A 160 -8.59 9.36 3.38
N GLY A 161 -9.63 9.42 2.57
CA GLY A 161 -9.59 9.14 1.15
C GLY A 161 -9.80 7.67 0.82
N SER A 162 -10.36 7.41 -0.37
CA SER A 162 -10.52 6.05 -0.87
C SER A 162 -9.24 5.52 -1.52
N TYR A 163 -9.13 4.21 -1.63
CA TYR A 163 -8.06 3.52 -2.36
C TYR A 163 -7.86 4.14 -3.76
N LYS A 164 -8.95 4.39 -4.48
CA LYS A 164 -8.93 4.98 -5.80
C LYS A 164 -8.37 6.41 -5.81
N TRP A 165 -8.59 7.17 -4.74
CA TRP A 165 -8.00 8.50 -4.59
C TRP A 165 -6.47 8.41 -4.43
N PHE A 166 -5.96 7.49 -3.60
CA PHE A 166 -4.52 7.32 -3.41
C PHE A 166 -3.84 6.83 -4.69
N ILE A 167 -4.42 5.82 -5.36
CA ILE A 167 -3.88 5.35 -6.65
C ILE A 167 -3.87 6.47 -7.70
N LYS A 168 -4.90 7.31 -7.71
CA LYS A 168 -4.95 8.48 -8.60
C LYS A 168 -3.79 9.45 -8.39
N GLN A 169 -3.26 9.62 -7.16
CA GLN A 169 -2.11 10.48 -6.92
C GLN A 169 -0.88 10.03 -7.74
N TYR A 170 -0.61 8.72 -7.78
CA TYR A 170 0.50 8.17 -8.56
C TYR A 170 0.31 8.36 -10.06
N ILE A 171 -0.93 8.19 -10.54
CA ILE A 171 -1.26 8.37 -11.95
C ILE A 171 -1.08 9.82 -12.36
N ASP A 172 -1.61 10.75 -11.56
CA ASP A 172 -1.54 12.18 -11.84
C ASP A 172 -0.08 12.66 -11.82
N MET A 173 0.68 12.30 -10.80
CA MET A 173 2.10 12.62 -10.70
C MET A 173 2.88 12.12 -11.92
N ALA A 174 2.71 10.87 -12.33
CA ALA A 174 3.39 10.35 -13.52
C ALA A 174 3.02 11.15 -14.77
N ARG A 175 1.74 11.51 -14.94
CA ARG A 175 1.26 12.31 -16.08
C ARG A 175 1.79 13.75 -16.05
N GLU A 176 1.90 14.37 -14.89
CA GLU A 176 2.49 15.71 -14.71
C GLU A 176 3.93 15.73 -15.19
N HIS A 177 4.69 14.68 -14.93
CA HIS A 177 6.06 14.51 -15.45
C HIS A 177 6.13 14.00 -16.88
N SER A 178 4.99 13.83 -17.58
CA SER A 178 4.94 13.20 -18.91
C SER A 178 5.51 11.78 -18.95
N ALA A 179 5.44 11.07 -17.82
CA ALA A 179 5.73 9.66 -17.71
C ALA A 179 4.44 8.83 -17.95
N ILE A 180 4.60 7.53 -18.10
CA ILE A 180 3.53 6.59 -18.44
C ILE A 180 3.18 5.77 -17.21
N PRO A 181 2.02 6.02 -16.55
CA PRO A 181 1.56 5.19 -15.46
C PRO A 181 1.01 3.85 -15.97
N VAL A 182 1.37 2.77 -15.28
CA VAL A 182 0.90 1.41 -15.55
C VAL A 182 0.37 0.83 -14.24
N LEU A 183 -0.91 0.51 -14.19
CA LEU A 183 -1.50 -0.18 -13.06
C LEU A 183 -1.25 -1.68 -13.18
N VAL A 184 -0.72 -2.27 -12.11
CA VAL A 184 -0.45 -3.70 -12.02
C VAL A 184 -1.37 -4.27 -10.94
N THR A 185 -2.20 -5.23 -11.33
CA THR A 185 -3.10 -5.89 -10.37
C THR A 185 -2.32 -6.79 -9.42
N ALA A 186 -2.58 -6.66 -8.13
CA ALA A 186 -1.97 -7.51 -7.14
C ALA A 186 -2.39 -8.98 -7.33
N PRO A 187 -1.47 -9.95 -7.24
CA PRO A 187 -1.81 -11.36 -7.31
C PRO A 187 -2.62 -11.80 -6.09
N ALA A 188 -3.52 -12.75 -6.28
CA ALA A 188 -4.18 -13.41 -5.17
C ALA A 188 -3.17 -14.24 -4.37
N ARG A 189 -3.32 -14.27 -3.04
CA ARG A 189 -2.56 -15.22 -2.22
C ARG A 189 -3.06 -16.63 -2.45
N THR A 190 -2.15 -17.52 -2.75
CA THR A 190 -2.45 -18.95 -2.85
C THR A 190 -2.38 -19.56 -1.45
N GLN A 191 -3.50 -20.12 -1.00
CA GLN A 191 -3.57 -20.97 0.18
C GLN A 191 -3.80 -22.41 -0.26
N PHE A 192 -3.15 -23.34 0.42
CA PHE A 192 -3.30 -24.76 0.11
C PHE A 192 -4.11 -25.42 1.22
N THR A 193 -5.05 -26.25 0.83
CA THR A 193 -5.74 -27.17 1.73
C THR A 193 -4.76 -28.23 2.26
N PRO A 194 -5.07 -28.92 3.36
CA PRO A 194 -4.22 -29.99 3.88
C PRO A 194 -3.91 -31.11 2.88
N ASP A 195 -4.75 -31.31 1.86
CA ASP A 195 -4.54 -32.28 0.78
C ASP A 195 -3.78 -31.67 -0.44
N GLY A 196 -3.24 -30.46 -0.28
CA GLY A 196 -2.37 -29.83 -1.27
C GLY A 196 -3.08 -29.19 -2.47
N LYS A 197 -4.39 -29.01 -2.42
CA LYS A 197 -5.13 -28.27 -3.44
C LYS A 197 -5.14 -26.77 -3.11
N ILE A 198 -5.29 -25.93 -4.13
CA ILE A 198 -5.54 -24.50 -3.95
C ILE A 198 -6.93 -24.35 -3.35
N GLU A 199 -7.02 -23.60 -2.24
CA GLU A 199 -8.28 -23.30 -1.58
C GLU A 199 -9.11 -22.34 -2.45
N ASP A 200 -10.36 -22.73 -2.73
CA ASP A 200 -11.27 -21.88 -3.49
C ASP A 200 -11.58 -20.60 -2.71
N GLY A 201 -11.52 -19.44 -3.40
CA GLY A 201 -11.80 -18.15 -2.80
C GLY A 201 -10.66 -17.63 -1.93
N CYS A 202 -9.45 -18.17 -2.04
CA CYS A 202 -8.27 -17.57 -1.44
C CYS A 202 -7.99 -16.23 -2.12
N GLY A 203 -8.57 -15.19 -1.53
CA GLY A 203 -8.26 -13.81 -1.88
C GLY A 203 -6.94 -13.36 -1.29
N LEU A 204 -6.67 -12.09 -1.42
CA LEU A 204 -5.59 -11.44 -0.70
C LEU A 204 -5.86 -11.61 0.80
N HIS A 205 -5.15 -12.36 1.57
CA HIS A 205 -5.37 -12.59 3.01
C HIS A 205 -6.70 -13.26 3.44
N GLY A 206 -7.45 -13.92 2.53
CA GLY A 206 -8.70 -14.61 2.89
C GLY A 206 -9.93 -13.70 3.03
N GLY A 207 -9.89 -12.49 2.48
CA GLY A 207 -11.00 -11.56 2.38
C GLY A 207 -11.44 -11.32 0.94
N ASP A 208 -12.44 -10.47 0.72
CA ASP A 208 -12.87 -10.06 -0.62
C ASP A 208 -11.94 -9.00 -1.22
N ASN A 209 -10.83 -9.45 -1.76
CA ASN A 209 -9.81 -8.58 -2.32
C ASN A 209 -9.97 -8.30 -3.81
N PHE A 210 -10.86 -9.04 -4.45
CA PHE A 210 -11.19 -8.75 -5.84
C PHE A 210 -11.79 -7.36 -6.01
N SER A 211 -12.39 -6.81 -4.95
CA SER A 211 -12.93 -5.46 -4.96
C SER A 211 -11.84 -4.39 -5.12
N TYR A 212 -10.69 -4.52 -4.46
CA TYR A 212 -9.55 -3.62 -4.65
C TYR A 212 -8.96 -3.72 -6.06
N ILE A 213 -8.85 -4.92 -6.60
CA ILE A 213 -8.38 -5.15 -7.97
C ILE A 213 -9.37 -4.55 -8.97
N ARG A 214 -10.67 -4.67 -8.74
CA ARG A 214 -11.71 -4.07 -9.61
C ARG A 214 -11.76 -2.55 -9.51
N ALA A 215 -11.34 -1.98 -8.39
CA ALA A 215 -11.29 -0.53 -8.19
C ALA A 215 -10.16 0.14 -8.98
N MET A 216 -9.10 -0.61 -9.32
CA MET A 216 -8.03 -0.12 -10.19
C MET A 216 -8.54 0.05 -11.61
#